data_554428da630eadb02cf5ba4fb2db7a2e
#
_entry.id   554428da630eadb02cf5ba4fb2db7a2e
#
_cell.length_a   1.000
_cell.length_b   1.000
_cell.length_c   1.000
_cell.angle_alpha   90.00
_cell.angle_beta   90.00
_cell.angle_gamma   90.00
#
_symmetry.space_group_name_H-M   'P 1'
#
loop_
_entity.id
_entity.type
_entity.pdbx_description
1 polymer ?
#
loop_
_entity_poly.entity_id
_entity_poly.type
_entity_poly.pdbx_seq_one_letter_code
_entity_poly.pdbx_strand_id
1 'polypeptide(L)'
;SFLSSKYSLSGKSFNQIIDSLQREKYINWKKLIEKNDFSNFSKKITEASFKYPYANRKARYALIRGKSKNIKIDSAYFKYRDKLNYNDEELSFFEPYISYLMSYLSIEALEKDETFYSAKNNTNFNIKRIEVIENKIKNTKLKNILARAVAYEEIMNFNNQISHEKFLESYSLIDPNQEYFNEIIGLNKSLMQMRAGRPLP
;
A
#
# COMPACT_ATOMS: atom_id res chain seq x y z
N SER A 1 16.19 12.31 7.53
CA SER A 1 16.66 10.91 7.44
C SER A 1 17.50 10.71 6.19
N PHE A 2 18.43 9.74 6.21
CA PHE A 2 19.32 9.44 5.06
C PHE A 2 18.53 9.21 3.74
N LEU A 3 17.38 8.57 3.82
CA LEU A 3 16.55 8.29 2.63
C LEU A 3 15.80 9.52 2.12
N SER A 4 15.41 10.46 2.97
CA SER A 4 14.66 11.64 2.52
C SER A 4 15.48 12.49 1.54
N SER A 5 16.79 12.62 1.77
CA SER A 5 17.70 13.32 0.85
C SER A 5 17.88 12.61 -0.51
N LYS A 6 17.54 11.31 -0.60
CA LYS A 6 17.69 10.53 -1.84
C LYS A 6 16.48 10.62 -2.77
N TYR A 7 15.35 11.12 -2.30
CA TYR A 7 14.18 11.32 -3.18
C TYR A 7 14.42 12.38 -4.30
N SER A 8 15.43 13.21 -4.19
CA SER A 8 15.82 14.16 -5.25
C SER A 8 16.60 13.52 -6.42
N LEU A 9 17.09 12.29 -6.26
CA LEU A 9 17.86 11.57 -7.28
C LEU A 9 16.97 11.14 -8.46
N SER A 10 17.60 10.78 -9.59
CA SER A 10 16.92 10.10 -10.70
C SER A 10 16.41 8.73 -10.26
N GLY A 11 15.35 8.22 -10.92
CA GLY A 11 14.79 6.89 -10.62
C GLY A 11 15.84 5.78 -10.73
N LYS A 12 16.72 5.86 -11.75
CA LYS A 12 17.83 4.91 -11.94
C LYS A 12 18.79 4.92 -10.75
N SER A 13 19.26 6.09 -10.34
CA SER A 13 20.19 6.23 -9.21
C SER A 13 19.55 5.81 -7.90
N PHE A 14 18.26 6.15 -7.70
CA PHE A 14 17.52 5.72 -6.52
C PHE A 14 17.40 4.18 -6.45
N ASN A 15 17.00 3.52 -7.56
CA ASN A 15 16.95 2.07 -7.64
C ASN A 15 18.30 1.43 -7.32
N GLN A 16 19.40 1.93 -7.88
CA GLN A 16 20.74 1.39 -7.61
C GLN A 16 21.13 1.42 -6.14
N ILE A 17 20.82 2.52 -5.44
CA ILE A 17 21.07 2.63 -3.99
C ILE A 17 20.21 1.63 -3.22
N ILE A 18 18.92 1.54 -3.52
CA ILE A 18 18.01 0.62 -2.84
C ILE A 18 18.41 -0.83 -3.09
N ASP A 19 18.79 -1.18 -4.32
CA ASP A 19 19.26 -2.53 -4.67
C ASP A 19 20.58 -2.91 -3.97
N SER A 20 21.50 -1.96 -3.83
CA SER A 20 22.75 -2.17 -3.10
C SER A 20 22.48 -2.48 -1.62
N LEU A 21 21.65 -1.67 -0.96
CA LEU A 21 21.27 -1.89 0.45
C LEU A 21 20.53 -3.22 0.66
N GLN A 22 19.65 -3.59 -0.26
CA GLN A 22 18.93 -4.86 -0.22
C GLN A 22 19.91 -6.05 -0.38
N ARG A 23 20.81 -5.96 -1.35
CA ARG A 23 21.79 -7.01 -1.66
C ARG A 23 22.70 -7.31 -0.48
N GLU A 24 23.20 -6.29 0.21
CA GLU A 24 24.03 -6.46 1.40
C GLU A 24 23.30 -7.28 2.49
N LYS A 25 22.06 -6.92 2.79
CA LYS A 25 21.24 -7.68 3.76
C LYS A 25 21.00 -9.12 3.32
N TYR A 26 20.70 -9.32 2.04
CA TYR A 26 20.43 -10.64 1.49
C TYR A 26 21.65 -11.56 1.49
N ILE A 27 22.87 -11.04 1.20
CA ILE A 27 24.10 -11.81 1.27
C ILE A 27 24.35 -12.28 2.71
N ASN A 28 24.19 -11.41 3.70
CA ASN A 28 24.36 -11.76 5.10
C ASN A 28 23.35 -12.82 5.55
N TRP A 29 22.11 -12.71 5.11
CA TRP A 29 21.06 -13.70 5.35
C TRP A 29 21.41 -15.07 4.74
N LYS A 30 21.85 -15.12 3.49
CA LYS A 30 22.26 -16.39 2.86
C LYS A 30 23.35 -17.11 3.66
N LYS A 31 24.38 -16.42 4.10
CA LYS A 31 25.42 -17.00 4.95
C LYS A 31 24.87 -17.56 6.27
N LEU A 32 23.80 -16.95 6.80
CA LEU A 32 23.18 -17.41 8.05
C LEU A 32 22.38 -18.70 7.84
N ILE A 33 21.58 -18.78 6.76
CA ILE A 33 20.75 -19.98 6.49
C ILE A 33 21.60 -21.20 6.07
N GLU A 34 22.78 -21.00 5.50
CA GLU A 34 23.71 -22.08 5.17
C GLU A 34 24.28 -22.77 6.43
N LYS A 35 24.32 -22.05 7.55
CA LYS A 35 24.90 -22.53 8.82
C LYS A 35 23.85 -23.04 9.81
N ASN A 36 22.57 -22.80 9.56
CA ASN A 36 21.50 -23.08 10.52
C ASN A 36 20.29 -23.67 9.79
N ASP A 37 19.63 -24.62 10.44
CA ASP A 37 18.39 -25.21 9.92
C ASP A 37 17.17 -24.40 10.40
N PHE A 38 16.72 -23.48 9.57
CA PHE A 38 15.49 -22.73 9.81
C PHE A 38 14.29 -23.39 9.14
N SER A 39 13.13 -23.29 9.77
CA SER A 39 11.86 -23.71 9.15
C SER A 39 11.61 -22.94 7.84
N ASN A 40 10.85 -23.53 6.92
CA ASN A 40 10.47 -22.88 5.66
C ASN A 40 9.72 -21.56 5.90
N PHE A 41 8.87 -21.53 6.93
CA PHE A 41 8.15 -20.32 7.31
C PHE A 41 9.09 -19.20 7.79
N SER A 42 10.06 -19.53 8.66
CA SER A 42 11.08 -18.56 9.11
C SER A 42 11.91 -18.02 7.95
N LYS A 43 12.30 -18.89 7.01
CA LYS A 43 13.02 -18.51 5.79
C LYS A 43 12.18 -17.54 4.95
N LYS A 44 10.88 -17.84 4.75
CA LYS A 44 9.93 -17.01 4.00
C LYS A 44 9.75 -15.64 4.62
N ILE A 45 9.47 -15.55 5.92
CA ILE A 45 9.25 -14.27 6.63
C ILE A 45 10.52 -13.42 6.60
N THR A 46 11.69 -14.02 6.83
CA THR A 46 12.96 -13.30 6.79
C THR A 46 13.27 -12.79 5.38
N GLU A 47 13.03 -13.58 4.34
CA GLU A 47 13.17 -13.13 2.96
C GLU A 47 12.20 -11.98 2.64
N ALA A 48 10.95 -12.08 3.08
CA ALA A 48 9.95 -11.03 2.95
C ALA A 48 10.40 -9.73 3.63
N SER A 49 11.08 -9.82 4.80
CA SER A 49 11.60 -8.65 5.53
C SER A 49 12.71 -7.89 4.79
N PHE A 50 13.40 -8.53 3.85
CA PHE A 50 14.38 -7.87 2.96
C PHE A 50 13.77 -7.47 1.61
N LYS A 51 12.69 -8.10 1.19
CA LYS A 51 12.08 -7.89 -0.11
C LYS A 51 11.10 -6.71 -0.11
N TYR A 52 10.10 -6.78 0.75
CA TYR A 52 8.99 -5.83 0.71
C TYR A 52 9.29 -4.43 1.25
N PRO A 53 10.09 -4.22 2.30
CA PRO A 53 10.48 -2.87 2.70
C PRO A 53 11.25 -2.11 1.62
N TYR A 54 12.12 -2.78 0.87
CA TYR A 54 12.87 -2.16 -0.22
C TYR A 54 11.98 -1.91 -1.45
N ALA A 55 11.08 -2.85 -1.78
CA ALA A 55 10.07 -2.65 -2.80
C ALA A 55 9.13 -1.48 -2.45
N ASN A 56 8.72 -1.35 -1.18
CA ASN A 56 7.89 -0.24 -0.70
C ASN A 56 8.61 1.11 -0.83
N ARG A 57 9.92 1.18 -0.53
CA ARG A 57 10.71 2.41 -0.75
C ARG A 57 10.71 2.84 -2.20
N LYS A 58 10.84 1.89 -3.15
CA LYS A 58 10.74 2.16 -4.59
C LYS A 58 9.34 2.61 -4.98
N ALA A 59 8.29 1.96 -4.49
CA ALA A 59 6.92 2.35 -4.74
C ALA A 59 6.63 3.77 -4.21
N ARG A 60 7.04 4.08 -2.98
CA ARG A 60 6.90 5.42 -2.39
C ARG A 60 7.70 6.49 -3.14
N TYR A 61 8.90 6.16 -3.64
CA TYR A 61 9.62 7.07 -4.53
C TYR A 61 8.76 7.42 -5.75
N ALA A 62 8.17 6.42 -6.40
CA ALA A 62 7.29 6.63 -7.55
C ALA A 62 6.04 7.47 -7.21
N LEU A 63 5.41 7.23 -6.06
CA LEU A 63 4.27 8.01 -5.60
C LEU A 63 4.62 9.50 -5.34
N ILE A 64 5.78 9.74 -4.72
CA ILE A 64 6.17 11.08 -4.29
C ILE A 64 6.76 11.88 -5.46
N ARG A 65 7.51 11.23 -6.34
CA ARG A 65 8.32 11.90 -7.38
C ARG A 65 7.83 11.62 -8.79
N GLY A 66 7.12 10.54 -9.02
CA GLY A 66 6.76 10.07 -10.36
C GLY A 66 5.91 11.04 -11.16
N LYS A 67 5.17 11.88 -10.50
CA LYS A 67 4.34 12.95 -11.07
C LYS A 67 4.82 14.34 -10.70
N SER A 68 5.98 14.48 -10.04
CA SER A 68 6.59 15.79 -9.85
C SER A 68 7.16 16.29 -11.18
N LYS A 69 6.97 17.57 -11.46
CA LYS A 69 7.28 18.24 -12.74
C LYS A 69 8.69 17.99 -13.31
N ASN A 70 9.62 17.48 -12.49
CA ASN A 70 11.05 17.40 -12.84
C ASN A 70 11.62 15.99 -12.92
N ILE A 71 10.84 14.92 -12.63
CA ILE A 71 11.35 13.55 -12.68
C ILE A 71 10.39 12.67 -13.47
N LYS A 72 10.81 12.33 -14.69
CA LYS A 72 10.13 11.32 -15.51
C LYS A 72 10.58 9.94 -15.03
N ILE A 73 9.63 9.14 -14.53
CA ILE A 73 9.86 7.73 -14.20
C ILE A 73 9.47 6.92 -15.44
N ASP A 74 10.43 6.23 -16.02
CA ASP A 74 10.17 5.33 -17.14
C ASP A 74 9.66 3.95 -16.68
N SER A 75 9.15 3.15 -17.62
CA SER A 75 8.64 1.81 -17.33
C SER A 75 9.72 0.86 -16.80
N ALA A 76 10.98 1.06 -17.17
CA ALA A 76 12.09 0.23 -16.71
C ALA A 76 12.32 0.37 -15.19
N TYR A 77 11.92 1.49 -14.59
CA TYR A 77 11.96 1.66 -13.14
C TYR A 77 11.17 0.59 -12.41
N PHE A 78 10.04 0.16 -12.96
CA PHE A 78 9.09 -0.75 -12.31
C PHE A 78 9.41 -2.23 -12.50
N LYS A 79 10.49 -2.61 -13.22
CA LYS A 79 10.89 -4.01 -13.43
C LYS A 79 11.10 -4.82 -12.14
N TYR A 80 11.39 -4.16 -11.00
CA TYR A 80 11.48 -4.83 -9.72
C TYR A 80 10.18 -5.54 -9.30
N ARG A 81 9.03 -5.11 -9.85
CA ARG A 81 7.69 -5.66 -9.57
C ARG A 81 7.52 -7.07 -10.11
N ASP A 82 8.22 -7.44 -11.17
CA ASP A 82 8.09 -8.75 -11.83
C ASP A 82 8.48 -9.92 -10.91
N LYS A 83 9.24 -9.63 -9.85
CA LYS A 83 9.71 -10.61 -8.86
C LYS A 83 8.87 -10.65 -7.59
N LEU A 84 7.74 -9.96 -7.55
CA LEU A 84 6.93 -9.80 -6.35
C LEU A 84 5.62 -10.58 -6.47
N ASN A 85 5.20 -11.19 -5.35
CA ASN A 85 3.90 -11.85 -5.25
C ASN A 85 2.90 -10.88 -4.60
N TYR A 86 1.77 -10.67 -5.24
CA TYR A 86 0.71 -9.76 -4.78
C TYR A 86 -0.44 -10.50 -4.08
N ASN A 87 -0.39 -11.84 -4.03
CA ASN A 87 -1.47 -12.68 -3.52
C ASN A 87 -0.96 -13.74 -2.53
N ASP A 88 0.07 -13.40 -1.74
CA ASP A 88 0.63 -14.31 -0.74
C ASP A 88 -0.16 -14.22 0.58
N GLU A 89 -1.06 -15.18 0.79
CA GLU A 89 -1.91 -15.23 1.98
C GLU A 89 -1.10 -15.39 3.27
N GLU A 90 -0.01 -16.17 3.24
CA GLU A 90 0.83 -16.38 4.42
C GLU A 90 1.54 -15.09 4.89
N LEU A 91 1.59 -14.07 4.03
CA LEU A 91 2.10 -12.75 4.37
C LEU A 91 1.01 -11.74 4.74
N SER A 92 -0.25 -12.14 4.81
CA SER A 92 -1.38 -11.24 5.06
C SER A 92 -1.31 -10.49 6.40
N PHE A 93 -0.60 -11.04 7.39
CA PHE A 93 -0.33 -10.41 8.68
C PHE A 93 0.97 -9.61 8.72
N PHE A 94 1.80 -9.67 7.66
CA PHE A 94 3.13 -9.08 7.66
C PHE A 94 3.09 -7.63 7.17
N GLU A 95 3.19 -6.69 8.10
CA GLU A 95 3.04 -5.26 7.86
C GLU A 95 3.89 -4.74 6.68
N PRO A 96 5.19 -5.08 6.51
CA PRO A 96 5.97 -4.59 5.37
C PRO A 96 5.43 -5.04 4.01
N TYR A 97 4.76 -6.20 3.94
CA TYR A 97 4.08 -6.67 2.74
C TYR A 97 2.82 -5.86 2.46
N ILE A 98 1.98 -5.67 3.48
CA ILE A 98 0.74 -4.87 3.37
C ILE A 98 1.07 -3.42 2.99
N SER A 99 2.04 -2.78 3.64
CA SER A 99 2.51 -1.45 3.29
C SER A 99 2.99 -1.33 1.84
N TYR A 100 3.70 -2.35 1.34
CA TYR A 100 4.09 -2.39 -0.07
C TYR A 100 2.88 -2.49 -1.00
N LEU A 101 1.94 -3.39 -0.71
CA LEU A 101 0.72 -3.54 -1.50
C LEU A 101 -0.09 -2.24 -1.54
N MET A 102 -0.26 -1.57 -0.42
CA MET A 102 -0.95 -0.26 -0.36
C MET A 102 -0.28 0.80 -1.24
N SER A 103 1.05 0.87 -1.23
CA SER A 103 1.80 1.78 -2.11
C SER A 103 1.68 1.39 -3.59
N TYR A 104 1.75 0.10 -3.91
CA TYR A 104 1.57 -0.42 -5.27
C TYR A 104 0.17 -0.09 -5.82
N LEU A 105 -0.88 -0.43 -5.06
CA LEU A 105 -2.27 -0.19 -5.46
C LEU A 105 -2.57 1.32 -5.60
N SER A 106 -1.95 2.15 -4.77
CA SER A 106 -2.04 3.61 -4.91
C SER A 106 -1.42 4.12 -6.22
N ILE A 107 -0.29 3.53 -6.68
CA ILE A 107 0.29 3.88 -7.99
C ILE A 107 -0.66 3.48 -9.14
N GLU A 108 -1.27 2.29 -9.04
CA GLU A 108 -2.19 1.79 -10.06
C GLU A 108 -3.50 2.61 -10.13
N ALA A 109 -3.92 3.19 -8.98
CA ALA A 109 -5.13 4.00 -8.88
C ALA A 109 -4.94 5.45 -9.35
N LEU A 110 -3.70 5.96 -9.38
CA LEU A 110 -3.42 7.33 -9.84
C LEU A 110 -3.71 7.48 -11.33
N GLU A 111 -4.48 8.49 -11.68
CA GLU A 111 -4.68 8.87 -13.07
C GLU A 111 -3.42 9.50 -13.68
N LYS A 112 -3.39 9.54 -15.01
CA LYS A 112 -2.20 10.00 -15.76
C LYS A 112 -1.74 11.40 -15.37
N ASP A 113 -2.66 12.28 -15.05
CA ASP A 113 -2.39 13.70 -14.76
C ASP A 113 -2.50 14.07 -13.27
N GLU A 114 -2.84 13.11 -12.40
CA GLU A 114 -2.92 13.33 -10.96
C GLU A 114 -1.55 13.18 -10.30
N THR A 115 -1.35 13.92 -9.20
CA THR A 115 -0.25 13.69 -8.28
C THR A 115 -0.76 12.99 -7.02
N PHE A 116 0.07 12.20 -6.37
CA PHE A 116 -0.31 11.54 -5.12
C PHE A 116 -0.77 12.52 -4.04
N TYR A 117 -0.13 13.69 -3.95
CA TYR A 117 -0.47 14.70 -2.96
C TYR A 117 -1.83 15.37 -3.21
N SER A 118 -2.23 15.54 -4.46
CA SER A 118 -3.56 16.06 -4.80
C SER A 118 -4.66 15.01 -4.66
N ALA A 119 -4.33 13.73 -4.88
CA ALA A 119 -5.29 12.64 -4.86
C ALA A 119 -5.54 12.06 -3.47
N LYS A 120 -4.55 12.05 -2.57
CA LYS A 120 -4.59 11.30 -1.29
C LYS A 120 -5.79 11.58 -0.38
N ASN A 121 -6.39 12.77 -0.49
CA ASN A 121 -7.58 13.15 0.28
C ASN A 121 -8.84 13.22 -0.60
N ASN A 122 -8.81 12.58 -1.77
CA ASN A 122 -9.90 12.59 -2.72
C ASN A 122 -10.65 11.26 -2.68
N THR A 123 -11.94 11.31 -2.38
CA THR A 123 -12.82 10.13 -2.34
C THR A 123 -12.78 9.33 -3.65
N ASN A 124 -12.75 10.00 -4.81
CA ASN A 124 -12.66 9.33 -6.10
C ASN A 124 -11.36 8.50 -6.23
N PHE A 125 -10.25 8.99 -5.70
CA PHE A 125 -9.01 8.23 -5.64
C PHE A 125 -9.14 6.98 -4.75
N ASN A 126 -9.80 7.09 -3.61
CA ASN A 126 -10.04 5.94 -2.74
C ASN A 126 -11.01 4.93 -3.37
N ILE A 127 -12.05 5.38 -4.09
CA ILE A 127 -12.92 4.50 -4.91
C ILE A 127 -12.08 3.74 -5.94
N LYS A 128 -11.19 4.42 -6.66
CA LYS A 128 -10.28 3.76 -7.64
C LYS A 128 -9.33 2.76 -6.98
N ARG A 129 -8.85 3.06 -5.77
CA ARG A 129 -8.04 2.07 -5.01
C ARG A 129 -8.85 0.82 -4.70
N ILE A 130 -10.14 0.94 -4.34
CA ILE A 130 -11.06 -0.18 -4.13
C ILE A 130 -11.21 -0.99 -5.43
N GLU A 131 -11.45 -0.34 -6.57
CA GLU A 131 -11.55 -1.00 -7.88
C GLU A 131 -10.26 -1.74 -8.26
N VAL A 132 -9.11 -1.14 -8.03
CA VAL A 132 -7.80 -1.76 -8.29
C VAL A 132 -7.57 -2.96 -7.38
N ILE A 133 -7.95 -2.88 -6.09
CA ILE A 133 -7.89 -4.00 -5.15
C ILE A 133 -8.74 -5.15 -5.69
N GLU A 134 -10.00 -4.89 -6.09
CA GLU A 134 -10.90 -5.90 -6.63
C GLU A 134 -10.30 -6.62 -7.84
N ASN A 135 -9.70 -5.87 -8.76
CA ASN A 135 -9.18 -6.40 -10.01
C ASN A 135 -7.82 -7.11 -9.87
N LYS A 136 -6.95 -6.68 -8.96
CA LYS A 136 -5.55 -7.16 -8.86
C LYS A 136 -5.33 -8.18 -7.75
N ILE A 137 -6.09 -8.11 -6.67
CA ILE A 137 -5.93 -8.99 -5.51
C ILE A 137 -6.96 -10.12 -5.60
N LYS A 138 -6.46 -11.35 -5.76
CA LYS A 138 -7.31 -12.55 -5.89
C LYS A 138 -7.64 -13.20 -4.55
N ASN A 139 -6.71 -13.09 -3.59
CA ASN A 139 -6.91 -13.66 -2.27
C ASN A 139 -7.90 -12.81 -1.46
N THR A 140 -9.02 -13.41 -1.03
CA THR A 140 -10.11 -12.71 -0.35
C THR A 140 -9.67 -12.08 0.97
N LYS A 141 -8.85 -12.77 1.76
CA LYS A 141 -8.35 -12.24 3.04
C LYS A 141 -7.49 -10.99 2.84
N LEU A 142 -6.55 -11.02 1.87
CA LEU A 142 -5.74 -9.85 1.51
C LEU A 142 -6.61 -8.71 0.96
N LYS A 143 -7.58 -9.04 0.12
CA LYS A 143 -8.53 -8.09 -0.46
C LYS A 143 -9.25 -7.32 0.67
N ASN A 144 -9.82 -8.03 1.64
CA ASN A 144 -10.53 -7.43 2.76
C ASN A 144 -9.60 -6.57 3.64
N ILE A 145 -8.38 -7.04 3.96
CA ILE A 145 -7.41 -6.26 4.74
C ILE A 145 -7.05 -4.94 4.05
N LEU A 146 -6.77 -4.99 2.75
CA LEU A 146 -6.36 -3.81 1.98
C LEU A 146 -7.52 -2.83 1.78
N ALA A 147 -8.71 -3.34 1.47
CA ALA A 147 -9.92 -2.52 1.32
C ALA A 147 -10.31 -1.84 2.64
N ARG A 148 -10.24 -2.57 3.77
CA ARG A 148 -10.44 -2.01 5.11
C ARG A 148 -9.46 -0.88 5.41
N ALA A 149 -8.17 -1.04 5.06
CA ALA A 149 -7.19 0.03 5.25
C ALA A 149 -7.52 1.29 4.44
N VAL A 150 -7.99 1.13 3.18
CA VAL A 150 -8.48 2.26 2.37
C VAL A 150 -9.72 2.91 2.98
N ALA A 151 -10.64 2.10 3.52
CA ALA A 151 -11.84 2.60 4.16
C ALA A 151 -11.53 3.42 5.42
N TYR A 152 -10.58 2.99 6.24
CA TYR A 152 -10.10 3.80 7.38
C TYR A 152 -9.52 5.14 6.92
N GLU A 153 -8.67 5.15 5.88
CA GLU A 153 -8.12 6.39 5.33
C GLU A 153 -9.22 7.33 4.85
N GLU A 154 -10.26 6.81 4.18
CA GLU A 154 -11.39 7.59 3.69
C GLU A 154 -12.19 8.22 4.84
N ILE A 155 -12.61 7.43 5.84
CA ILE A 155 -13.44 7.95 6.94
C ILE A 155 -12.68 8.97 7.80
N MET A 156 -11.38 8.76 8.00
CA MET A 156 -10.55 9.70 8.77
C MET A 156 -10.32 11.03 8.04
N ASN A 157 -10.31 11.03 6.70
CA ASN A 157 -10.06 12.21 5.85
C ASN A 157 -11.34 12.77 5.19
N PHE A 158 -12.49 12.40 5.69
CA PHE A 158 -13.80 12.80 5.16
C PHE A 158 -13.94 14.31 4.93
N ASN A 159 -14.25 14.69 3.69
CA ASN A 159 -14.42 16.07 3.28
C ASN A 159 -15.84 16.40 2.76
N ASN A 160 -16.60 15.41 2.27
CA ASN A 160 -17.91 15.60 1.67
C ASN A 160 -18.79 14.36 1.86
N GLN A 161 -20.01 14.53 2.39
CA GLN A 161 -20.94 13.45 2.72
C GLN A 161 -21.37 12.64 1.49
N ILE A 162 -21.74 13.30 0.39
CA ILE A 162 -22.23 12.60 -0.83
C ILE A 162 -21.13 11.72 -1.44
N SER A 163 -19.91 12.22 -1.49
CA SER A 163 -18.77 11.44 -2.01
C SER A 163 -18.47 10.25 -1.11
N HIS A 164 -18.63 10.43 0.19
CA HIS A 164 -18.41 9.39 1.18
C HIS A 164 -19.42 8.23 1.07
N GLU A 165 -20.69 8.53 0.83
CA GLU A 165 -21.72 7.50 0.60
C GLU A 165 -21.36 6.65 -0.64
N LYS A 166 -20.93 7.26 -1.75
CA LYS A 166 -20.44 6.54 -2.93
C LYS A 166 -19.25 5.65 -2.64
N PHE A 167 -18.32 6.08 -1.78
CA PHE A 167 -17.20 5.23 -1.35
C PHE A 167 -17.71 4.01 -0.58
N LEU A 168 -18.63 4.20 0.38
CA LEU A 168 -19.17 3.10 1.16
C LEU A 168 -19.93 2.09 0.29
N GLU A 169 -20.64 2.53 -0.74
CA GLU A 169 -21.25 1.66 -1.74
C GLU A 169 -20.19 0.81 -2.45
N SER A 170 -19.12 1.44 -2.95
CA SER A 170 -18.02 0.71 -3.61
C SER A 170 -17.32 -0.28 -2.66
N TYR A 171 -17.11 0.11 -1.41
CA TYR A 171 -16.51 -0.74 -0.40
C TYR A 171 -17.37 -1.96 -0.06
N SER A 172 -18.71 -1.81 -0.01
CA SER A 172 -19.64 -2.90 0.28
C SER A 172 -19.58 -4.04 -0.72
N LEU A 173 -19.18 -3.76 -1.97
CA LEU A 173 -19.04 -4.77 -3.02
C LEU A 173 -17.82 -5.67 -2.85
N ILE A 174 -16.79 -5.19 -2.17
CA ILE A 174 -15.54 -5.92 -1.95
C ILE A 174 -15.61 -6.88 -0.75
N ASP A 175 -16.41 -6.55 0.25
CA ASP A 175 -16.60 -7.36 1.46
C ASP A 175 -17.95 -8.08 1.43
N PRO A 176 -18.09 -9.18 0.65
CA PRO A 176 -19.36 -9.86 0.45
C PRO A 176 -19.91 -10.48 1.73
N ASN A 177 -19.06 -10.76 2.70
CA ASN A 177 -19.45 -11.31 4.00
C ASN A 177 -19.74 -10.21 5.03
N GLN A 178 -19.52 -8.95 4.66
CA GLN A 178 -19.68 -7.77 5.53
C GLN A 178 -18.88 -7.85 6.85
N GLU A 179 -17.78 -8.61 6.84
CA GLU A 179 -16.95 -8.85 8.03
C GLU A 179 -16.47 -7.55 8.64
N TYR A 180 -15.97 -6.64 7.80
CA TYR A 180 -15.47 -5.33 8.22
C TYR A 180 -16.41 -4.17 7.87
N PHE A 181 -17.41 -4.41 7.04
CA PHE A 181 -18.33 -3.36 6.59
C PHE A 181 -19.09 -2.75 7.77
N ASN A 182 -19.65 -3.58 8.65
CA ASN A 182 -20.38 -3.12 9.83
C ASN A 182 -19.48 -2.34 10.80
N GLU A 183 -18.21 -2.75 10.96
CA GLU A 183 -17.22 -2.03 11.75
C GLU A 183 -16.98 -0.63 11.15
N ILE A 184 -16.75 -0.55 9.85
CA ILE A 184 -16.52 0.71 9.13
C ILE A 184 -17.73 1.65 9.24
N ILE A 185 -18.94 1.13 9.06
CA ILE A 185 -20.19 1.91 9.23
C ILE A 185 -20.35 2.39 10.68
N GLY A 186 -20.07 1.53 11.67
CA GLY A 186 -20.13 1.91 13.08
C GLY A 186 -19.14 3.04 13.42
N LEU A 187 -17.90 2.91 12.97
CA LEU A 187 -16.87 3.93 13.14
C LEU A 187 -17.27 5.24 12.45
N ASN A 188 -17.77 5.18 11.22
CA ASN A 188 -18.24 6.34 10.50
C ASN A 188 -19.36 7.08 11.26
N LYS A 189 -20.36 6.36 11.76
CA LYS A 189 -21.44 6.95 12.57
C LYS A 189 -20.91 7.67 13.81
N SER A 190 -19.98 7.04 14.53
CA SER A 190 -19.36 7.63 15.72
C SER A 190 -18.57 8.91 15.41
N LEU A 191 -17.79 8.90 14.32
CA LEU A 191 -17.05 10.09 13.87
C LEU A 191 -17.97 11.23 13.42
N MET A 192 -19.09 10.93 12.76
CA MET A 192 -20.08 11.92 12.37
C MET A 192 -20.75 12.56 13.59
N GLN A 193 -21.06 11.78 14.64
CA GLN A 193 -21.58 12.30 15.89
C GLN A 193 -20.61 13.25 16.59
N MET A 194 -19.33 12.88 16.69
CA MET A 194 -18.28 13.72 17.26
C MET A 194 -18.13 15.05 16.50
N ARG A 195 -18.13 15.01 15.18
CA ARG A 195 -18.04 16.22 14.33
C ARG A 195 -19.26 17.13 14.49
N ALA A 196 -20.45 16.58 14.77
CA ALA A 196 -21.64 17.34 15.08
C ALA A 196 -21.67 17.91 16.52
N GLY A 197 -20.59 17.73 17.31
CA GLY A 197 -20.50 18.19 18.70
C GLY A 197 -21.37 17.37 19.67
N ARG A 198 -21.80 16.16 19.29
CA ARG A 198 -22.56 15.28 20.15
C ARG A 198 -21.61 14.37 20.95
N PRO A 199 -21.92 14.08 22.23
CA PRO A 199 -21.13 13.11 23.01
C PRO A 199 -21.21 11.72 22.35
N LEU A 200 -20.13 10.94 22.50
CA LEU A 200 -20.14 9.52 22.12
C LEU A 200 -21.19 8.74 22.93
N PRO A 201 -21.84 7.77 22.35
CA PRO A 201 -22.76 6.88 23.05
C PRO A 201 -22.07 6.06 24.13
#